data_ef668ab565a328555e836d178519f4e7
#
_entry.id   ef668ab565a328555e836d178519f4e7
#
_cell.length_a   1.000
_cell.length_b   1.000
_cell.length_c   1.000
_cell.angle_alpha   90.00
_cell.angle_beta   90.00
_cell.angle_gamma   90.00
#
_symmetry.space_group_name_H-M   'P 1'
#
loop_
_entity.id
_entity.type
_entity.pdbx_description
1 polymer ?
#
loop_
_entity_poly.entity_id
_entity_poly.type
_entity_poly.pdbx_seq_one_letter_code
_entity_poly.pdbx_strand_id
1 'polypeptide(L)'
;MSETGKQAPNVIGTWVGQTNDAVIGGGTHYPGGKSGEVRFLSSTVTYQFDKQSNRAFAGVFTIAGHTVPIVGSFSGDLVSGTMADKDGTYTFKMLGQNQISVFFASTTTDPADKLAGPVADCHEITRQ
;
A
#
# COMPACT_ATOMS: atom_id res chain seq x y z
N MET A 1 21.60 -24.90 0.11
CA MET A 1 21.26 -24.19 -0.31
C MET A 1 20.62 -23.81 -1.08
N SER A 2 20.26 -24.09 -1.42
CA SER A 2 19.78 -23.66 -2.21
C SER A 2 18.93 -22.69 -2.51
N GLU A 3 18.63 -21.97 -1.77
CA GLU A 3 18.13 -20.71 -2.11
C GLU A 3 19.15 -19.84 -2.80
N THR A 4 20.34 -20.33 -2.87
CA THR A 4 21.43 -19.67 -3.59
C THR A 4 21.02 -19.50 -5.04
N GLY A 5 21.07 -18.28 -5.55
CA GLY A 5 20.66 -17.97 -6.91
C GLY A 5 19.23 -17.48 -7.05
N LYS A 6 18.38 -17.74 -6.07
CA LYS A 6 17.04 -17.18 -6.08
C LYS A 6 17.08 -15.75 -5.55
N GLN A 7 16.50 -14.84 -6.29
CA GLN A 7 16.43 -13.43 -5.92
C GLN A 7 14.99 -12.97 -5.94
N ALA A 8 14.68 -12.04 -5.06
CA ALA A 8 13.38 -11.41 -5.06
C ALA A 8 13.18 -10.63 -6.36
N PRO A 9 11.94 -10.49 -6.83
CA PRO A 9 11.67 -9.62 -7.97
C PRO A 9 12.18 -8.21 -7.71
N ASN A 10 12.67 -7.55 -8.77
CA ASN A 10 13.11 -6.17 -8.69
C ASN A 10 11.88 -5.27 -8.72
N VAL A 11 11.64 -4.52 -7.66
CA VAL A 11 10.50 -3.60 -7.59
C VAL A 11 10.89 -2.14 -7.75
N ILE A 12 12.17 -1.84 -7.97
CA ILE A 12 12.62 -0.46 -8.14
C ILE A 12 11.86 0.18 -9.31
N GLY A 13 11.33 1.37 -9.07
CA GLY A 13 10.59 2.12 -10.08
C GLY A 13 9.36 2.79 -9.50
N THR A 14 8.57 3.35 -10.41
CA THR A 14 7.32 4.04 -10.09
C THR A 14 6.15 3.15 -10.50
N TRP A 15 5.20 2.98 -9.58
CA TRP A 15 4.02 2.14 -9.76
C TRP A 15 2.79 2.97 -9.50
N VAL A 16 1.76 2.83 -10.34
CA VAL A 16 0.55 3.65 -10.25
C VAL A 16 -0.68 2.75 -10.29
N GLY A 17 -1.70 3.11 -9.53
CA GLY A 17 -2.98 2.42 -9.53
C GLY A 17 -4.11 3.28 -9.01
N GLN A 18 -5.28 2.68 -8.91
CA GLN A 18 -6.50 3.31 -8.37
C GLN A 18 -6.99 2.51 -7.19
N THR A 19 -7.28 3.17 -6.09
CA THR A 19 -7.85 2.49 -4.92
C THR A 19 -9.32 2.16 -5.14
N ASN A 20 -9.81 1.24 -4.32
CA ASN A 20 -11.23 0.86 -4.25
C ASN A 20 -11.59 0.85 -2.77
N ASP A 21 -11.72 2.05 -2.18
CA ASP A 21 -11.83 2.20 -0.74
C ASP A 21 -13.25 2.04 -0.25
N ALA A 22 -13.42 1.28 0.82
CA ALA A 22 -14.61 1.32 1.67
C ALA A 22 -14.17 1.93 2.99
N VAL A 23 -14.74 3.07 3.35
CA VAL A 23 -14.30 3.88 4.48
C VAL A 23 -15.48 4.17 5.39
N ILE A 24 -15.28 4.09 6.71
CA ILE A 24 -16.26 4.57 7.67
C ILE A 24 -15.66 5.80 8.37
N GLY A 25 -16.36 6.92 8.27
CA GLY A 25 -15.89 8.18 8.84
C GLY A 25 -14.98 8.94 7.89
N GLY A 26 -14.06 9.73 8.45
CA GLY A 26 -13.14 10.57 7.69
C GLY A 26 -11.70 10.35 8.11
N GLY A 27 -10.87 11.37 7.91
CA GLY A 27 -9.46 11.34 8.26
C GLY A 27 -8.64 12.12 7.24
N THR A 28 -7.36 12.22 7.48
CA THR A 28 -6.46 13.01 6.64
C THR A 28 -6.49 12.56 5.19
N HIS A 29 -6.44 11.24 4.95
CA HIS A 29 -6.42 10.68 3.60
C HIS A 29 -7.82 10.54 2.99
N TYR A 30 -8.87 10.75 3.78
CA TYR A 30 -10.27 10.56 3.36
C TYR A 30 -11.12 11.72 3.86
N PRO A 31 -10.84 12.95 3.41
CA PRO A 31 -11.51 14.14 3.95
C PRO A 31 -12.99 14.17 3.61
N GLY A 32 -13.75 14.91 4.40
CA GLY A 32 -15.16 15.17 4.14
C GLY A 32 -16.12 14.18 4.76
N GLY A 33 -15.63 13.11 5.39
CA GLY A 33 -16.50 12.12 6.02
C GLY A 33 -16.99 12.56 7.41
N LYS A 34 -18.14 12.05 7.80
CA LYS A 34 -18.71 12.24 9.13
C LYS A 34 -18.54 10.96 9.93
N SER A 35 -18.53 11.08 11.27
CA SER A 35 -18.42 9.93 12.15
C SER A 35 -19.50 8.88 11.79
N GLY A 36 -19.06 7.63 11.58
CA GLY A 36 -19.96 6.53 11.27
C GLY A 36 -20.49 6.48 9.83
N GLU A 37 -20.15 7.46 9.00
CA GLU A 37 -20.61 7.51 7.62
C GLU A 37 -19.83 6.52 6.75
N VAL A 38 -20.53 5.67 5.99
CA VAL A 38 -19.91 4.75 5.04
C VAL A 38 -19.76 5.46 3.70
N ARG A 39 -18.55 5.42 3.15
CA ARG A 39 -18.25 6.03 1.84
C ARG A 39 -17.44 5.07 1.00
N PHE A 40 -17.66 5.11 -0.32
CA PHE A 40 -16.89 4.36 -1.30
C PHE A 40 -16.11 5.35 -2.15
N LEU A 41 -14.80 5.23 -2.14
CA LEU A 41 -13.92 6.21 -2.75
C LEU A 41 -12.92 5.53 -3.68
N SER A 42 -12.39 6.30 -4.62
CA SER A 42 -11.31 5.85 -5.49
C SER A 42 -10.34 7.02 -5.66
N SER A 43 -9.05 6.74 -5.45
CA SER A 43 -8.00 7.73 -5.57
C SER A 43 -6.82 7.13 -6.34
N THR A 44 -6.11 7.98 -7.08
CA THR A 44 -4.86 7.56 -7.69
C THR A 44 -3.81 7.40 -6.61
N VAL A 45 -3.10 6.28 -6.63
CA VAL A 45 -1.97 6.04 -5.73
C VAL A 45 -0.71 5.85 -6.54
N THR A 46 0.40 6.32 -6.00
CA THR A 46 1.72 6.17 -6.60
C THR A 46 2.67 5.63 -5.54
N TYR A 47 3.38 4.57 -5.90
CA TYR A 47 4.47 4.03 -5.09
C TYR A 47 5.75 4.25 -5.86
N GLN A 48 6.76 4.84 -5.22
CA GLN A 48 8.09 4.98 -5.80
C GLN A 48 9.06 4.23 -4.93
N PHE A 49 9.49 3.05 -5.38
CA PHE A 49 10.48 2.25 -4.67
C PHE A 49 11.85 2.58 -5.23
N ASP A 50 12.73 3.10 -4.40
CA ASP A 50 14.06 3.55 -4.81
C ASP A 50 15.19 2.79 -4.12
N LYS A 51 14.88 1.91 -3.18
CA LYS A 51 15.87 1.11 -2.47
C LYS A 51 15.40 -0.32 -2.39
N GLN A 52 16.30 -1.26 -2.64
CA GLN A 52 16.01 -2.68 -2.49
C GLN A 52 17.29 -3.43 -2.12
N SER A 53 17.19 -4.27 -1.10
CA SER A 53 18.24 -5.18 -0.68
C SER A 53 17.64 -6.57 -0.61
N ASN A 54 17.76 -7.32 -1.72
CA ASN A 54 17.14 -8.63 -1.92
C ASN A 54 15.63 -8.59 -1.66
N ARG A 55 15.17 -9.17 -0.56
CA ARG A 55 13.73 -9.27 -0.26
C ARG A 55 13.15 -8.00 0.36
N ALA A 56 13.98 -7.10 0.86
CA ALA A 56 13.53 -5.88 1.53
C ALA A 56 13.63 -4.69 0.59
N PHE A 57 12.65 -3.80 0.63
CA PHE A 57 12.63 -2.61 -0.22
C PHE A 57 12.00 -1.44 0.50
N ALA A 58 12.21 -0.25 -0.06
CA ALA A 58 11.71 0.97 0.54
C ALA A 58 11.48 2.03 -0.52
N GLY A 59 10.66 3.01 -0.17
CA GLY A 59 10.38 4.14 -1.03
C GLY A 59 9.37 5.08 -0.40
N VAL A 60 8.53 5.68 -1.23
CA VAL A 60 7.46 6.57 -0.77
C VAL A 60 6.14 6.19 -1.43
N PHE A 61 5.06 6.48 -0.73
CA PHE A 61 3.69 6.25 -1.17
C PHE A 61 2.96 7.58 -1.17
N THR A 62 2.25 7.89 -2.25
CA THR A 62 1.50 9.13 -2.40
C THR A 62 0.03 8.82 -2.67
N ILE A 63 -0.85 9.42 -1.90
CA ILE A 63 -2.31 9.37 -2.09
C ILE A 63 -2.90 10.71 -1.64
N ALA A 64 -3.85 11.24 -2.43
CA ALA A 64 -4.59 12.45 -2.08
C ALA A 64 -3.68 13.62 -1.68
N GLY A 65 -2.53 13.77 -2.36
CA GLY A 65 -1.58 14.83 -2.09
C GLY A 65 -0.68 14.60 -0.88
N HIS A 66 -0.80 13.47 -0.20
CA HIS A 66 0.02 13.12 0.95
C HIS A 66 1.07 12.08 0.55
N THR A 67 2.32 12.34 0.90
CA THR A 67 3.44 11.44 0.61
C THR A 67 4.05 10.98 1.92
N VAL A 68 4.19 9.66 2.08
CA VAL A 68 4.76 9.08 3.30
C VAL A 68 5.79 8.01 2.92
N PRO A 69 6.82 7.80 3.75
CA PRO A 69 7.73 6.68 3.54
C PRO A 69 7.02 5.34 3.71
N ILE A 70 7.43 4.37 2.93
CA ILE A 70 6.90 3.02 2.99
C ILE A 70 8.05 2.02 2.87
N VAL A 71 7.95 0.92 3.58
CA VAL A 71 8.92 -0.17 3.51
C VAL A 71 8.19 -1.47 3.22
N GLY A 72 8.89 -2.42 2.64
CA GLY A 72 8.29 -3.71 2.32
C GLY A 72 9.29 -4.85 2.40
N SER A 73 8.75 -6.05 2.42
CA SER A 73 9.55 -7.26 2.47
C SER A 73 8.81 -8.42 1.80
N PHE A 74 9.49 -9.11 0.90
CA PHE A 74 8.96 -10.33 0.29
C PHE A 74 9.02 -11.48 1.28
N SER A 75 7.99 -12.32 1.28
CA SER A 75 8.02 -13.60 1.99
C SER A 75 8.96 -14.57 1.28
N GLY A 76 9.18 -15.73 1.88
CA GLY A 76 10.07 -16.74 1.31
C GLY A 76 9.63 -17.29 -0.04
N ASP A 77 8.35 -17.12 -0.40
CA ASP A 77 7.85 -17.56 -1.71
C ASP A 77 8.27 -16.61 -2.84
N LEU A 78 8.79 -15.42 -2.52
CA LEU A 78 9.23 -14.41 -3.47
C LEU A 78 8.11 -13.91 -4.41
N VAL A 79 6.86 -14.12 -4.02
CA VAL A 79 5.68 -13.72 -4.79
C VAL A 79 4.83 -12.75 -3.97
N SER A 80 4.73 -12.96 -2.67
CA SER A 80 3.92 -12.15 -1.79
C SER A 80 4.77 -11.55 -0.66
N GLY A 81 4.19 -10.65 0.10
CA GLY A 81 4.87 -10.06 1.23
C GLY A 81 4.02 -9.03 1.93
N THR A 82 4.69 -8.17 2.67
CA THR A 82 4.05 -7.15 3.47
C THR A 82 4.72 -5.80 3.27
N MET A 83 3.95 -4.74 3.44
CA MET A 83 4.46 -3.38 3.47
C MET A 83 3.89 -2.66 4.68
N ALA A 84 4.55 -1.58 5.08
CA ALA A 84 4.09 -0.76 6.20
C ALA A 84 4.47 0.69 5.97
N ASP A 85 3.56 1.59 6.33
CA ASP A 85 3.84 3.00 6.50
C ASP A 85 3.42 3.41 7.91
N LYS A 86 3.50 4.71 8.23
CA LYS A 86 3.19 5.17 9.59
C LYS A 86 1.73 4.97 9.98
N ASP A 87 0.85 4.77 9.00
CA ASP A 87 -0.60 4.72 9.24
C ASP A 87 -1.16 3.31 9.18
N GLY A 88 -0.42 2.33 8.69
CA GLY A 88 -0.96 0.98 8.64
C GLY A 88 -0.06 -0.02 7.94
N THR A 89 -0.62 -1.20 7.75
CA THR A 89 0.08 -2.33 7.13
C THR A 89 -0.67 -2.78 5.89
N TYR A 90 0.10 -3.34 4.96
CA TYR A 90 -0.40 -3.83 3.69
C TYR A 90 0.10 -5.25 3.49
N THR A 91 -0.64 -6.04 2.74
CA THR A 91 -0.09 -7.26 2.14
C THR A 91 -0.10 -7.08 0.63
N PHE A 92 0.79 -7.78 -0.06
CA PHE A 92 0.84 -7.67 -1.51
C PHE A 92 1.17 -9.01 -2.15
N LYS A 93 0.86 -9.11 -3.43
CA LYS A 93 1.20 -10.28 -4.24
C LYS A 93 1.61 -9.80 -5.63
N MET A 94 2.75 -10.29 -6.12
CA MET A 94 3.16 -10.05 -7.51
C MET A 94 2.21 -10.79 -8.43
N LEU A 95 1.61 -10.09 -9.37
CA LEU A 95 0.78 -10.68 -10.43
C LEU A 95 1.60 -10.91 -11.68
N GLY A 96 2.75 -10.28 -11.76
CA GLY A 96 3.67 -10.39 -12.86
C GLY A 96 4.83 -9.44 -12.61
N GLN A 97 5.72 -9.31 -13.56
CA GLN A 97 6.91 -8.50 -13.43
C GLN A 97 6.58 -7.01 -13.24
N ASN A 98 5.45 -6.55 -13.79
CA ASN A 98 5.08 -5.13 -13.80
C ASN A 98 3.72 -4.87 -13.19
N GLN A 99 3.18 -5.80 -12.42
CA GLN A 99 1.89 -5.62 -11.77
C GLN A 99 1.89 -6.25 -10.39
N ILE A 100 1.39 -5.51 -9.40
CA ILE A 100 1.29 -5.94 -8.02
C ILE A 100 -0.15 -5.74 -7.54
N SER A 101 -0.69 -6.74 -6.84
CA SER A 101 -1.95 -6.63 -6.13
C SER A 101 -1.65 -6.23 -4.68
N VAL A 102 -2.32 -5.19 -4.19
CA VAL A 102 -2.08 -4.63 -2.86
C VAL A 102 -3.37 -4.68 -2.06
N PHE A 103 -3.26 -5.10 -0.80
CA PHE A 103 -4.39 -5.22 0.13
C PHE A 103 -4.07 -4.38 1.37
N PHE A 104 -4.97 -3.47 1.72
CA PHE A 104 -4.82 -2.61 2.88
C PHE A 104 -6.07 -2.67 3.74
N ALA A 105 -5.87 -2.78 5.05
CA ALA A 105 -6.97 -2.67 6.00
C ALA A 105 -6.45 -2.02 7.28
N SER A 106 -7.24 -1.12 7.84
CA SER A 106 -6.91 -0.43 9.07
C SER A 106 -8.19 -0.28 9.89
N THR A 107 -8.05 -0.35 11.21
CA THR A 107 -9.19 -0.15 12.11
C THR A 107 -9.52 1.33 12.26
N THR A 108 -8.58 2.22 11.93
CA THR A 108 -8.82 3.65 11.92
C THR A 108 -7.97 4.30 10.84
N THR A 109 -8.57 5.25 10.12
CA THR A 109 -7.88 5.99 9.06
C THR A 109 -6.87 6.99 9.63
N ASP A 110 -7.09 7.45 10.85
CA ASP A 110 -6.20 8.43 11.50
C ASP A 110 -6.47 8.40 13.01
N PRO A 111 -5.56 7.81 13.81
CA PRO A 111 -5.78 7.71 15.26
C PRO A 111 -5.94 9.06 15.97
N ALA A 112 -5.45 10.14 15.37
CA ALA A 112 -5.55 11.48 15.96
C ALA A 112 -6.88 12.17 15.65
N ASP A 113 -7.67 11.64 14.73
CA ASP A 113 -8.94 12.24 14.28
C ASP A 113 -10.11 11.43 14.82
N LYS A 114 -10.96 12.09 15.60
CA LYS A 114 -12.14 11.45 16.20
C LYS A 114 -13.17 11.01 15.16
N LEU A 115 -13.12 11.55 13.95
CA LEU A 115 -14.04 11.16 12.87
C LEU A 115 -13.53 9.95 12.09
N ALA A 116 -12.27 9.59 12.29
CA ALA A 116 -11.66 8.49 11.55
C ALA A 116 -12.23 7.15 12.01
N GLY A 117 -12.39 6.25 11.06
CA GLY A 117 -12.89 4.90 11.28
C GLY A 117 -12.12 3.90 10.43
N PRO A 118 -12.63 2.68 10.32
CA PRO A 118 -11.95 1.64 9.55
C PRO A 118 -11.95 1.93 8.06
N VAL A 119 -10.95 1.37 7.36
CA VAL A 119 -10.84 1.40 5.92
C VAL A 119 -10.38 0.04 5.42
N ALA A 120 -10.92 -0.38 4.29
CA ALA A 120 -10.46 -1.55 3.55
C ALA A 120 -10.29 -1.16 2.09
N ASP A 121 -9.22 -1.64 1.47
CA ASP A 121 -8.92 -1.33 0.08
C ASP A 121 -8.11 -2.45 -0.56
N CYS A 122 -8.51 -2.82 -1.76
CA CYS A 122 -7.73 -3.73 -2.59
C CYS A 122 -7.54 -3.04 -3.94
N HIS A 123 -6.30 -2.92 -4.39
CA HIS A 123 -6.02 -2.29 -5.66
C HIS A 123 -4.82 -2.96 -6.34
N GLU A 124 -4.69 -2.73 -7.63
CA GLU A 124 -3.54 -3.17 -8.39
C GLU A 124 -2.72 -1.95 -8.82
N ILE A 125 -1.41 -2.11 -8.83
CA ILE A 125 -0.49 -1.09 -9.31
C ILE A 125 0.34 -1.65 -10.46
N THR A 126 0.63 -0.79 -11.42
CA THR A 126 1.36 -1.15 -12.64
C THR A 126 2.62 -0.30 -12.71
N ARG A 127 3.75 -0.95 -13.05
CA ARG A 127 5.02 -0.25 -13.20
C ARG A 127 4.97 0.65 -14.44
N GLN A 128 5.45 1.85 -14.25
CA GLN A 128 5.48 2.85 -15.32
C GLN A 128 6.76 2.77 -16.12
#